data_f6311e114a9a99920b76087b3e5ce437
#
_entry.id   f6311e114a9a99920b76087b3e5ce437
#
_cell.length_a   1.000
_cell.length_b   1.000
_cell.length_c   1.000
_cell.angle_alpha   90.00
_cell.angle_beta   90.00
_cell.angle_gamma   90.00
#
_symmetry.space_group_name_H-M   'P 1'
#
loop_
_entity.id
_entity.type
_entity.pdbx_description
1 polymer ?
#
loop_
_entity_poly.entity_id
_entity_poly.type
_entity_poly.pdbx_seq_one_letter_code
_entity_poly.pdbx_strand_id
1 'polypeptide(L)'
;MKKSLFSLLAFFSLAIAAPASAEEVYLFRGGFDIFSTGMNQMARELQAKKVKATSQSFMSWQSVANDIVKRSKTKKVSYPIIVLGHSFGADAVTEFANFLGQNGISTELVIAFDATGTRTLSKGAKKVINYRSSQIGLFVKGPGFRGSLSHIDVSKYGANHFTIEQVKEVQALAMKEVLAKVGRRR
;
A
#
# COMPACT_ATOMS: atom_id res chain seq x y z
N MET A 1 -28.80 20.44 -64.51
CA MET A 1 -27.57 20.01 -63.88
C MET A 1 -27.72 20.15 -62.35
N LYS A 2 -28.01 19.08 -61.62
CA LYS A 2 -28.16 19.07 -60.14
C LYS A 2 -26.83 18.67 -59.55
N LYS A 3 -26.20 19.60 -58.78
CA LYS A 3 -24.98 19.33 -58.02
C LYS A 3 -25.37 18.76 -56.66
N SER A 4 -25.05 17.50 -56.44
CA SER A 4 -25.23 16.80 -55.13
C SER A 4 -24.07 17.17 -54.20
N LEU A 5 -24.36 17.86 -53.11
CA LEU A 5 -23.39 18.14 -52.03
C LEU A 5 -23.37 16.91 -51.07
N PHE A 6 -22.32 16.12 -51.10
CA PHE A 6 -22.08 15.11 -50.09
C PHE A 6 -21.43 15.75 -48.86
N SER A 7 -22.19 15.89 -47.78
CA SER A 7 -21.67 16.25 -46.47
C SER A 7 -21.00 15.05 -45.79
N LEU A 8 -19.69 15.12 -45.67
CA LEU A 8 -18.89 14.13 -44.92
C LEU A 8 -18.95 14.45 -43.43
N LEU A 9 -19.78 13.73 -42.67
CA LEU A 9 -19.81 13.83 -41.21
C LEU A 9 -18.60 13.06 -40.66
N ALA A 10 -17.58 13.77 -40.20
CA ALA A 10 -16.46 13.20 -39.48
C ALA A 10 -16.87 12.91 -38.02
N PHE A 11 -17.06 11.63 -37.67
CA PHE A 11 -17.24 11.20 -36.29
C PHE A 11 -15.91 11.31 -35.54
N PHE A 12 -15.77 12.35 -34.73
CA PHE A 12 -14.68 12.44 -33.77
C PHE A 12 -14.98 11.54 -32.59
N SER A 13 -14.43 10.34 -32.58
CA SER A 13 -14.46 9.45 -31.42
C SER A 13 -13.57 10.03 -30.32
N LEU A 14 -14.16 10.67 -29.33
CA LEU A 14 -13.48 11.04 -28.10
C LEU A 14 -13.11 9.73 -27.38
N ALA A 15 -11.89 9.28 -27.49
CA ALA A 15 -11.35 8.25 -26.63
C ALA A 15 -11.30 8.83 -25.20
N ILE A 16 -12.25 8.44 -24.36
CA ILE A 16 -12.19 8.73 -22.92
C ILE A 16 -11.03 7.89 -22.38
N ALA A 17 -9.87 8.53 -22.24
CA ALA A 17 -8.73 7.93 -21.55
C ALA A 17 -9.20 7.61 -20.12
N ALA A 18 -9.22 6.32 -19.76
CA ALA A 18 -9.46 5.91 -18.38
C ALA A 18 -8.43 6.64 -17.51
N PRO A 19 -8.84 7.25 -16.38
CA PRO A 19 -7.90 7.93 -15.52
C PRO A 19 -6.81 6.93 -15.11
N ALA A 20 -5.55 7.28 -15.35
CA ALA A 20 -4.43 6.50 -14.89
C ALA A 20 -4.58 6.28 -13.39
N SER A 21 -4.43 5.03 -12.93
CA SER A 21 -4.45 4.66 -11.51
C SER A 21 -3.54 5.64 -10.75
N ALA A 22 -4.13 6.42 -9.84
CA ALA A 22 -3.46 7.55 -9.19
C ALA A 22 -2.86 7.16 -7.83
N GLU A 23 -2.79 5.88 -7.52
CA GLU A 23 -2.26 5.36 -6.25
C GLU A 23 -1.07 4.44 -6.48
N GLU A 24 -0.24 4.27 -5.44
CA GLU A 24 0.83 3.28 -5.39
C GLU A 24 0.72 2.46 -4.11
N VAL A 25 0.43 1.17 -4.24
CA VAL A 25 0.28 0.24 -3.13
C VAL A 25 1.40 -0.81 -3.18
N TYR A 26 2.22 -0.85 -2.14
CA TYR A 26 3.33 -1.78 -2.02
C TYR A 26 3.05 -2.79 -0.92
N LEU A 27 3.29 -4.07 -1.19
CA LEU A 27 3.12 -5.15 -0.24
C LEU A 27 4.46 -5.88 -0.08
N PHE A 28 5.04 -5.83 1.12
CA PHE A 28 6.32 -6.46 1.41
C PHE A 28 6.12 -7.82 2.09
N ARG A 29 6.61 -8.88 1.43
CA ARG A 29 6.61 -10.22 2.00
C ARG A 29 7.65 -10.35 3.10
N GLY A 30 7.42 -11.31 4.01
CA GLY A 30 8.35 -11.65 5.09
C GLY A 30 9.54 -12.50 4.64
N GLY A 31 10.22 -13.11 5.62
CA GLY A 31 11.41 -13.91 5.38
C GLY A 31 11.16 -15.10 4.45
N PHE A 32 12.21 -15.48 3.72
CA PHE A 32 12.26 -16.59 2.76
C PHE A 32 11.26 -16.50 1.59
N ASP A 33 10.52 -15.38 1.45
CA ASP A 33 9.54 -15.10 0.39
C ASP A 33 8.41 -16.15 0.20
N ILE A 34 8.55 -17.33 0.78
CA ILE A 34 7.62 -18.47 0.61
C ILE A 34 6.47 -18.48 1.63
N PHE A 35 6.62 -17.78 2.76
CA PHE A 35 5.65 -17.82 3.86
C PHE A 35 4.62 -16.68 3.86
N SER A 36 4.77 -15.69 3.02
CA SER A 36 3.88 -14.52 2.99
C SER A 36 3.01 -14.48 1.74
N THR A 37 2.41 -15.62 1.38
CA THR A 37 1.62 -15.76 0.15
C THR A 37 0.35 -14.90 0.13
N GLY A 38 -0.21 -14.57 1.30
CA GLY A 38 -1.34 -13.66 1.44
C GLY A 38 -1.03 -12.25 0.94
N MET A 39 0.24 -11.77 1.01
CA MET A 39 0.65 -10.52 0.40
C MET A 39 0.46 -10.55 -1.13
N ASN A 40 0.83 -11.66 -1.77
CA ASN A 40 0.64 -11.85 -3.20
C ASN A 40 -0.85 -11.91 -3.56
N GLN A 41 -1.67 -12.58 -2.73
CA GLN A 41 -3.11 -12.65 -2.93
C GLN A 41 -3.75 -11.27 -2.85
N MET A 42 -3.49 -10.50 -1.79
CA MET A 42 -4.02 -9.15 -1.64
C MET A 42 -3.59 -8.23 -2.79
N ALA A 43 -2.33 -8.34 -3.27
CA ALA A 43 -1.88 -7.58 -4.42
C ALA A 43 -2.70 -7.90 -5.69
N ARG A 44 -2.94 -9.19 -5.99
CA ARG A 44 -3.78 -9.60 -7.12
C ARG A 44 -5.23 -9.11 -6.99
N GLU A 45 -5.82 -9.17 -5.79
CA GLU A 45 -7.17 -8.68 -5.54
C GLU A 45 -7.29 -7.16 -5.74
N LEU A 46 -6.27 -6.39 -5.32
CA LEU A 46 -6.19 -4.96 -5.59
C LEU A 46 -6.04 -4.67 -7.09
N GLN A 47 -5.18 -5.42 -7.78
CA GLN A 47 -5.00 -5.29 -9.23
C GLN A 47 -6.29 -5.59 -10.00
N ALA A 48 -7.05 -6.62 -9.59
CA ALA A 48 -8.36 -6.93 -10.17
C ALA A 48 -9.37 -5.78 -10.02
N LYS A 49 -9.18 -4.94 -9.00
CA LYS A 49 -9.94 -3.69 -8.77
C LYS A 49 -9.30 -2.47 -9.43
N LYS A 50 -8.33 -2.67 -10.33
CA LYS A 50 -7.60 -1.62 -11.05
C LYS A 50 -6.76 -0.70 -10.14
N VAL A 51 -6.38 -1.17 -8.97
CA VAL A 51 -5.45 -0.50 -8.06
C VAL A 51 -4.04 -0.89 -8.44
N LYS A 52 -3.12 0.08 -8.54
CA LYS A 52 -1.70 -0.18 -8.83
C LYS A 52 -1.02 -0.75 -7.57
N ALA A 53 -1.07 -2.05 -7.43
CA ALA A 53 -0.50 -2.79 -6.30
C ALA A 53 0.65 -3.70 -6.74
N THR A 54 1.71 -3.79 -5.94
CA THR A 54 2.88 -4.64 -6.22
C THR A 54 3.30 -5.37 -4.96
N SER A 55 3.42 -6.71 -5.03
CA SER A 55 3.99 -7.53 -3.95
C SER A 55 5.43 -7.89 -4.26
N GLN A 56 6.32 -7.73 -3.29
CA GLN A 56 7.76 -7.99 -3.44
C GLN A 56 8.42 -8.37 -2.11
N SER A 57 9.68 -8.79 -2.17
CA SER A 57 10.47 -9.12 -0.99
C SER A 57 10.63 -7.91 -0.06
N PHE A 58 10.64 -8.14 1.26
CA PHE A 58 10.95 -7.09 2.23
C PHE A 58 12.33 -6.44 1.96
N MET A 59 13.30 -7.18 1.43
CA MET A 59 14.63 -6.65 1.12
C MET A 59 14.63 -5.53 0.07
N SER A 60 13.57 -5.43 -0.73
CA SER A 60 13.47 -4.40 -1.78
C SER A 60 12.94 -3.04 -1.28
N TRP A 61 12.54 -2.93 0.00
CA TRP A 61 11.91 -1.71 0.51
C TRP A 61 12.71 -0.45 0.25
N GLN A 62 14.04 -0.52 0.45
CA GLN A 62 14.91 0.64 0.29
C GLN A 62 15.05 1.06 -1.18
N SER A 63 15.15 0.09 -2.10
CA SER A 63 15.19 0.36 -3.54
C SER A 63 13.89 1.05 -3.99
N VAL A 64 12.74 0.54 -3.54
CA VAL A 64 11.42 1.13 -3.86
C VAL A 64 11.30 2.54 -3.29
N ALA A 65 11.69 2.75 -2.04
CA ALA A 65 11.63 4.06 -1.41
C ALA A 65 12.55 5.08 -2.12
N ASN A 66 13.76 4.68 -2.51
CA ASN A 66 14.69 5.50 -3.29
C ASN A 66 14.10 5.87 -4.66
N ASP A 67 13.46 4.93 -5.36
CA ASP A 67 12.78 5.21 -6.63
C ASP A 67 11.66 6.25 -6.45
N ILE A 68 10.84 6.13 -5.41
CA ILE A 68 9.80 7.11 -5.10
C ILE A 68 10.42 8.49 -4.84
N VAL A 69 11.49 8.57 -4.03
CA VAL A 69 12.19 9.84 -3.77
C VAL A 69 12.73 10.43 -5.07
N LYS A 70 13.33 9.61 -5.95
CA LYS A 70 13.80 10.07 -7.26
C LYS A 70 12.65 10.62 -8.11
N ARG A 71 11.54 9.89 -8.23
CA ARG A 71 10.36 10.31 -9.02
C ARG A 71 9.65 11.53 -8.44
N SER A 72 9.69 11.71 -7.12
CA SER A 72 9.06 12.87 -6.47
C SER A 72 9.67 14.20 -6.93
N LYS A 73 10.96 14.24 -7.22
CA LYS A 73 11.67 15.42 -7.73
C LYS A 73 11.14 15.89 -9.10
N THR A 74 10.53 15.00 -9.87
CA THR A 74 9.96 15.28 -11.20
C THR A 74 8.43 15.20 -11.20
N LYS A 75 7.79 15.19 -10.03
CA LYS A 75 6.33 15.07 -9.85
C LYS A 75 5.71 13.82 -10.51
N LYS A 76 6.48 12.73 -10.62
CA LYS A 76 6.06 11.45 -11.23
C LYS A 76 5.63 10.39 -10.19
N VAL A 77 5.32 10.79 -8.97
CA VAL A 77 4.77 9.92 -7.93
C VAL A 77 3.27 10.02 -7.93
N SER A 78 2.62 8.87 -7.90
CA SER A 78 1.17 8.79 -7.75
C SER A 78 0.80 8.68 -6.27
N TYR A 79 -0.29 9.33 -5.88
CA TYR A 79 -0.79 9.34 -4.51
C TYR A 79 -2.23 8.85 -4.45
N PRO A 80 -2.64 8.19 -3.36
CA PRO A 80 -1.89 7.92 -2.12
C PRO A 80 -0.81 6.85 -2.27
N ILE A 81 0.27 6.97 -1.50
CA ILE A 81 1.22 5.89 -1.25
C ILE A 81 0.70 5.09 -0.06
N ILE A 82 0.55 3.78 -0.24
CA ILE A 82 0.08 2.84 0.77
C ILE A 82 1.06 1.68 0.84
N VAL A 83 1.39 1.23 2.05
CA VAL A 83 2.31 0.11 2.23
C VAL A 83 1.77 -0.90 3.24
N LEU A 84 1.86 -2.19 2.88
CA LEU A 84 1.50 -3.32 3.73
C LEU A 84 2.72 -4.24 3.88
N GLY A 85 2.84 -4.94 5.00
CA GLY A 85 3.93 -5.89 5.18
C GLY A 85 3.66 -6.92 6.26
N HIS A 86 4.24 -8.11 6.09
CA HIS A 86 4.15 -9.21 7.04
C HIS A 86 5.52 -9.60 7.58
N SER A 87 5.64 -9.86 8.88
CA SER A 87 6.87 -10.33 9.53
C SER A 87 8.03 -9.34 9.29
N PHE A 88 9.16 -9.72 8.69
CA PHE A 88 10.20 -8.79 8.24
C PHE A 88 9.68 -7.72 7.27
N GLY A 89 8.63 -8.03 6.50
CA GLY A 89 7.93 -7.02 5.69
C GLY A 89 7.20 -5.99 6.54
N ALA A 90 6.66 -6.40 7.70
CA ALA A 90 6.05 -5.47 8.66
C ALA A 90 7.09 -4.56 9.33
N ASP A 91 8.30 -5.05 9.54
CA ASP A 91 9.43 -4.21 9.95
C ASP A 91 9.80 -3.22 8.84
N ALA A 92 9.91 -3.72 7.61
CA ALA A 92 10.29 -2.93 6.43
C ALA A 92 9.31 -1.78 6.13
N VAL A 93 7.99 -1.94 6.37
CA VAL A 93 7.03 -0.85 6.13
C VAL A 93 7.26 0.34 7.05
N THR A 94 7.77 0.11 8.26
CA THR A 94 8.12 1.19 9.19
C THR A 94 9.33 1.96 8.68
N GLU A 95 10.37 1.25 8.27
CA GLU A 95 11.58 1.87 7.70
C GLU A 95 11.26 2.63 6.41
N PHE A 96 10.44 2.03 5.53
CA PHE A 96 9.95 2.66 4.31
C PHE A 96 9.22 3.98 4.59
N ALA A 97 8.24 3.96 5.50
CA ALA A 97 7.46 5.16 5.82
C ALA A 97 8.31 6.24 6.49
N ASN A 98 9.22 5.86 7.40
CA ASN A 98 10.15 6.77 8.05
C ASN A 98 11.10 7.42 7.03
N PHE A 99 11.66 6.63 6.12
CA PHE A 99 12.56 7.12 5.07
C PHE A 99 11.85 8.09 4.12
N LEU A 100 10.65 7.76 3.65
CA LEU A 100 9.86 8.67 2.82
C LEU A 100 9.56 9.97 3.58
N GLY A 101 9.16 9.88 4.84
CA GLY A 101 8.90 11.05 5.69
C GLY A 101 10.11 11.95 5.89
N GLN A 102 11.32 11.39 6.02
CA GLN A 102 12.58 12.15 6.06
C GLN A 102 12.82 12.93 4.76
N ASN A 103 12.35 12.39 3.64
CA ASN A 103 12.41 13.03 2.32
C ASN A 103 11.18 13.89 1.97
N GLY A 104 10.33 14.21 2.97
CA GLY A 104 9.15 15.07 2.78
C GLY A 104 7.97 14.41 2.08
N ILE A 105 7.98 13.10 1.92
CA ILE A 105 6.95 12.33 1.23
C ILE A 105 6.06 11.62 2.26
N SER A 106 4.74 11.81 2.17
CA SER A 106 3.78 11.18 3.08
C SER A 106 3.37 9.79 2.59
N THR A 107 3.34 8.84 3.53
CA THR A 107 2.67 7.53 3.35
C THR A 107 1.27 7.64 3.96
N GLU A 108 0.24 7.47 3.15
CA GLU A 108 -1.16 7.66 3.57
C GLU A 108 -1.63 6.60 4.55
N LEU A 109 -1.20 5.34 4.33
CA LEU A 109 -1.57 4.18 5.14
C LEU A 109 -0.40 3.20 5.21
N VAL A 110 -0.09 2.78 6.42
CA VAL A 110 0.84 1.71 6.74
C VAL A 110 0.08 0.60 7.44
N ILE A 111 0.13 -0.61 6.92
CA ILE A 111 -0.45 -1.80 7.55
C ILE A 111 0.66 -2.81 7.81
N ALA A 112 0.78 -3.23 9.05
CA ALA A 112 1.69 -4.29 9.46
C ALA A 112 0.92 -5.50 9.95
N PHE A 113 1.44 -6.69 9.63
CA PHE A 113 0.95 -7.97 10.13
C PHE A 113 2.11 -8.65 10.87
N ASP A 114 2.03 -8.70 12.19
CA ASP A 114 3.01 -9.33 13.08
C ASP A 114 4.47 -8.95 12.77
N ALA A 115 4.86 -7.75 13.04
CA ALA A 115 6.27 -7.33 13.01
C ALA A 115 7.13 -8.18 13.97
N THR A 116 8.41 -8.37 13.63
CA THR A 116 9.28 -9.27 14.40
C THR A 116 9.83 -8.64 15.68
N GLY A 117 9.74 -7.32 15.82
CA GLY A 117 10.20 -6.59 17.00
C GLY A 117 9.56 -5.22 17.12
N THR A 118 9.89 -4.52 18.20
CA THR A 118 9.43 -3.15 18.41
C THR A 118 10.01 -2.21 17.35
N ARG A 119 9.17 -1.38 16.74
CA ARG A 119 9.55 -0.40 15.73
C ARG A 119 9.11 1.00 16.12
N THR A 120 9.96 1.96 15.87
CA THR A 120 9.68 3.37 16.16
C THR A 120 9.24 4.10 14.90
N LEU A 121 8.05 4.67 14.95
CA LEU A 121 7.51 5.51 13.89
C LEU A 121 8.04 6.94 14.03
N SER A 122 8.55 7.50 12.96
CA SER A 122 8.91 8.92 12.87
C SER A 122 7.89 9.69 12.03
N LYS A 123 8.27 10.82 11.43
CA LYS A 123 7.38 11.57 10.53
C LYS A 123 7.12 10.82 9.23
N GLY A 124 5.98 11.07 8.60
CA GLY A 124 5.66 10.59 7.24
C GLY A 124 4.40 9.76 7.15
N ALA A 125 4.19 8.79 8.01
CA ALA A 125 2.96 7.99 8.02
C ALA A 125 1.78 8.77 8.62
N LYS A 126 0.63 8.80 7.92
CA LYS A 126 -0.60 9.46 8.40
C LYS A 126 -1.48 8.52 9.20
N LYS A 127 -1.61 7.28 8.79
CA LYS A 127 -2.34 6.24 9.52
C LYS A 127 -1.52 4.96 9.54
N VAL A 128 -1.36 4.39 10.72
CA VAL A 128 -0.65 3.12 10.92
C VAL A 128 -1.58 2.16 11.64
N ILE A 129 -1.74 0.97 11.08
CA ILE A 129 -2.49 -0.15 11.67
C ILE A 129 -1.54 -1.32 11.80
N ASN A 130 -1.36 -1.80 13.02
CA ASN A 130 -0.57 -2.97 13.31
C ASN A 130 -1.51 -4.10 13.78
N TYR A 131 -1.80 -5.04 12.88
CA TYR A 131 -2.51 -6.27 13.20
C TYR A 131 -1.54 -7.25 13.87
N ARG A 132 -1.94 -7.80 14.99
CA ARG A 132 -1.09 -8.64 15.83
C ARG A 132 -1.81 -9.92 16.25
N SER A 133 -1.12 -11.04 16.12
CA SER A 133 -1.57 -12.34 16.65
C SER A 133 -0.93 -12.65 18.02
N SER A 134 0.05 -11.85 18.44
CA SER A 134 0.80 -12.02 19.70
C SER A 134 1.16 -10.68 20.34
N GLN A 135 1.85 -10.71 21.47
CA GLN A 135 2.33 -9.51 22.16
C GLN A 135 3.66 -8.97 21.60
N ILE A 136 4.25 -9.62 20.62
CA ILE A 136 5.49 -9.21 19.95
C ILE A 136 5.19 -8.16 18.87
N GLY A 137 6.18 -7.38 18.45
CA GLY A 137 6.07 -6.48 17.31
C GLY A 137 5.26 -5.21 17.57
N LEU A 138 5.47 -4.56 18.70
CA LEU A 138 4.85 -3.26 19.01
C LEU A 138 5.43 -2.15 18.15
N PHE A 139 4.57 -1.27 17.65
CA PHE A 139 5.00 0.02 17.13
C PHE A 139 4.85 1.10 18.19
N VAL A 140 5.80 2.01 18.24
CA VAL A 140 5.79 3.15 19.16
C VAL A 140 5.92 4.46 18.41
N LYS A 141 5.29 5.50 18.95
CA LYS A 141 5.37 6.85 18.39
C LYS A 141 6.70 7.46 18.81
N GLY A 142 7.57 7.72 17.86
CA GLY A 142 8.82 8.43 18.06
C GLY A 142 8.72 9.93 17.77
N PRO A 143 9.85 10.64 17.86
CA PRO A 143 9.91 12.07 17.58
C PRO A 143 9.43 12.41 16.17
N GLY A 144 8.56 13.41 16.07
CA GLY A 144 8.04 13.89 14.78
C GLY A 144 6.88 13.07 14.20
N PHE A 145 6.48 11.95 14.80
CA PHE A 145 5.29 11.22 14.38
C PHE A 145 4.01 12.00 14.74
N ARG A 146 3.20 12.31 13.75
CA ARG A 146 1.93 13.07 13.89
C ARG A 146 0.71 12.30 13.39
N GLY A 147 0.91 11.04 12.98
CA GLY A 147 -0.15 10.18 12.48
C GLY A 147 -0.96 9.51 13.59
N SER A 148 -1.96 8.74 13.18
CA SER A 148 -2.66 7.81 14.06
C SER A 148 -1.95 6.45 14.06
N LEU A 149 -1.90 5.80 15.23
CA LEU A 149 -1.38 4.45 15.41
C LEU A 149 -2.42 3.63 16.15
N SER A 150 -2.76 2.47 15.59
CA SER A 150 -3.65 1.49 16.21
C SER A 150 -2.98 0.11 16.23
N HIS A 151 -3.05 -0.57 17.37
CA HIS A 151 -2.72 -1.98 17.50
C HIS A 151 -4.03 -2.76 17.58
N ILE A 152 -4.19 -3.76 16.74
CA ILE A 152 -5.41 -4.57 16.66
C ILE A 152 -5.03 -6.03 16.88
N ASP A 153 -5.50 -6.61 17.98
CA ASP A 153 -5.37 -8.03 18.23
C ASP A 153 -6.34 -8.79 17.33
N VAL A 154 -5.80 -9.70 16.52
CA VAL A 154 -6.55 -10.54 15.58
C VAL A 154 -6.46 -12.03 15.93
N SER A 155 -5.91 -12.38 17.12
CA SER A 155 -5.80 -13.76 17.60
C SER A 155 -7.16 -14.46 17.65
N LYS A 156 -8.23 -13.73 17.92
CA LYS A 156 -9.62 -14.24 17.92
C LYS A 156 -10.08 -14.84 16.59
N TYR A 157 -9.39 -14.55 15.48
CA TYR A 157 -9.66 -15.15 14.18
C TYR A 157 -8.81 -16.40 13.91
N GLY A 158 -8.14 -16.94 14.91
CA GLY A 158 -7.22 -18.10 14.77
C GLY A 158 -5.90 -17.74 14.08
N ALA A 159 -5.60 -16.44 13.97
CA ALA A 159 -4.36 -15.97 13.39
C ALA A 159 -3.15 -16.30 14.28
N ASN A 160 -2.05 -16.67 13.66
CA ASN A 160 -0.73 -16.76 14.28
C ASN A 160 0.31 -16.12 13.35
N HIS A 161 1.55 -16.00 13.77
CA HIS A 161 2.59 -15.32 13.01
C HIS A 161 2.73 -15.80 11.56
N PHE A 162 2.52 -17.09 11.29
CA PHE A 162 2.71 -17.67 9.95
C PHE A 162 1.46 -17.61 9.07
N THR A 163 0.29 -17.30 9.63
CA THR A 163 -0.99 -17.34 8.93
C THR A 163 -1.74 -16.00 8.92
N ILE A 164 -1.34 -15.05 9.74
CA ILE A 164 -2.07 -13.81 9.99
C ILE A 164 -2.47 -13.07 8.69
N GLU A 165 -1.59 -13.05 7.70
CA GLU A 165 -1.82 -12.39 6.42
C GLU A 165 -2.63 -13.25 5.42
N GLN A 166 -2.94 -14.51 5.80
CA GLN A 166 -3.76 -15.44 5.02
C GLN A 166 -5.17 -15.59 5.59
N VAL A 167 -5.39 -15.19 6.84
CA VAL A 167 -6.71 -15.23 7.49
C VAL A 167 -7.65 -14.26 6.78
N LYS A 168 -8.76 -14.79 6.23
CA LYS A 168 -9.70 -14.04 5.38
C LYS A 168 -10.29 -12.82 6.08
N GLU A 169 -10.63 -12.93 7.36
CA GLU A 169 -11.16 -11.83 8.17
C GLU A 169 -10.14 -10.71 8.32
N VAL A 170 -8.88 -11.05 8.54
CA VAL A 170 -7.78 -10.09 8.68
C VAL A 170 -7.46 -9.42 7.35
N GLN A 171 -7.43 -10.20 6.26
CA GLN A 171 -7.30 -9.63 4.91
C GLN A 171 -8.45 -8.68 4.59
N ALA A 172 -9.70 -9.05 4.92
CA ALA A 172 -10.86 -8.20 4.67
C ALA A 172 -10.76 -6.86 5.42
N LEU A 173 -10.30 -6.87 6.67
CA LEU A 173 -10.04 -5.65 7.43
C LEU A 173 -9.00 -4.76 6.75
N ALA A 174 -7.86 -5.33 6.35
CA ALA A 174 -6.81 -4.59 5.67
C ALA A 174 -7.25 -4.04 4.31
N MET A 175 -7.90 -4.87 3.50
CA MET A 175 -8.43 -4.48 2.19
C MET A 175 -9.45 -3.36 2.28
N LYS A 176 -10.34 -3.39 3.28
CA LYS A 176 -11.30 -2.30 3.55
C LYS A 176 -10.57 -0.96 3.79
N GLU A 177 -9.50 -0.97 4.57
CA GLU A 177 -8.69 0.23 4.86
C GLU A 177 -8.00 0.75 3.61
N VAL A 178 -7.40 -0.13 2.80
CA VAL A 178 -6.77 0.25 1.53
C VAL A 178 -7.79 0.86 0.57
N LEU A 179 -8.91 0.16 0.33
CA LEU A 179 -9.94 0.60 -0.61
C LEU A 179 -10.61 1.92 -0.18
N ALA A 180 -10.76 2.16 1.12
CA ALA A 180 -11.24 3.43 1.63
C ALA A 180 -10.30 4.60 1.33
N LYS A 181 -9.02 4.36 1.08
CA LYS A 181 -8.03 5.39 0.75
C LYS A 181 -7.92 5.63 -0.76
N VAL A 182 -7.98 4.58 -1.57
CA VAL A 182 -7.90 4.69 -3.03
C VAL A 182 -9.22 5.18 -3.64
N GLY A 183 -10.38 4.83 -3.06
CA GLY A 183 -11.71 5.22 -3.55
C GLY A 183 -12.11 6.68 -3.32
N ARG A 184 -11.45 7.41 -2.42
CA ARG A 184 -11.81 8.80 -2.05
C ARG A 184 -11.47 9.88 -3.09
N ARG A 185 -10.83 9.51 -4.19
CA ARG A 185 -10.38 10.45 -5.23
C ARG A 185 -10.98 10.18 -6.62
N ARG A 186 -12.02 9.34 -6.67
CA ARG A 186 -12.80 9.10 -7.89
C ARG A 186 -14.03 9.99 -7.95
#